data_7693bd1120f8b3eccc5d73f496084f2d
#
_entry.id   7693bd1120f8b3eccc5d73f496084f2d
#
_cell.length_a   1.000
_cell.length_b   1.000
_cell.length_c   1.000
_cell.angle_alpha   90.00
_cell.angle_beta   90.00
_cell.angle_gamma   90.00
#
_symmetry.space_group_name_H-M   'P 1'
#
loop_
_entity.id
_entity.type
_entity.pdbx_description
1 polymer ?
#
loop_
_entity_poly.entity_id
_entity_poly.type
_entity_poly.pdbx_seq_one_letter_code
_entity_poly.pdbx_strand_id
1 'polypeptide(L)'
;MDLQGLGVLRALKEQGIRVPEQVKVISMTGHAIGEMLETSMTSMEMPAFEMGEKAAQLTIMEIENPSEKAPTPQYIQFPYTLTEREST
;
A
#
# COMPACT_ATOMS: atom_id res chain seq x y z
N MET A 1 3.26 -5.15 1.16
CA MET A 1 4.11 -4.56 0.12
C MET A 1 4.35 -5.59 -0.98
N ASP A 2 4.51 -5.13 -2.22
CA ASP A 2 4.49 -6.02 -3.40
C ASP A 2 5.66 -6.99 -3.48
N LEU A 3 6.87 -6.57 -3.09
CA LEU A 3 8.04 -7.47 -3.09
C LEU A 3 7.88 -8.62 -2.08
N GLN A 4 7.31 -8.32 -0.94
CA GLN A 4 6.98 -9.33 0.06
C GLN A 4 5.90 -10.26 -0.47
N GLY A 5 4.88 -9.71 -1.13
CA GLY A 5 3.83 -10.49 -1.77
C GLY A 5 4.37 -11.42 -2.85
N LEU A 6 5.30 -10.96 -3.66
CA LEU A 6 5.97 -11.77 -4.67
C LEU A 6 6.70 -12.95 -4.02
N GLY A 7 7.40 -12.71 -2.93
CA GLY A 7 8.08 -13.76 -2.17
C GLY A 7 7.11 -14.81 -1.63
N VAL A 8 5.96 -14.37 -1.11
CA VAL A 8 4.91 -15.27 -0.63
C VAL A 8 4.36 -16.13 -1.76
N LEU A 9 4.00 -15.51 -2.90
CA LEU A 9 3.48 -16.25 -4.05
C LEU A 9 4.47 -17.30 -4.56
N ARG A 10 5.75 -16.94 -4.61
CA ARG A 10 6.81 -17.83 -5.04
C ARG A 10 6.95 -19.03 -4.08
N ALA A 11 6.97 -18.76 -2.78
CA ALA A 11 7.07 -19.81 -1.77
C ALA A 11 5.89 -20.77 -1.85
N LEU A 12 4.67 -20.25 -2.01
CA LEU A 12 3.47 -21.06 -2.15
C LEU A 12 3.55 -21.94 -3.42
N LYS A 13 3.99 -21.37 -4.52
CA LYS A 13 4.17 -22.11 -5.77
C LYS A 13 5.17 -23.25 -5.63
N GLU A 14 6.30 -22.99 -4.96
CA GLU A 14 7.34 -24.01 -4.72
C GLU A 14 6.83 -25.15 -3.84
N GLN A 15 5.89 -24.87 -2.94
CA GLN A 15 5.26 -25.89 -2.09
C GLN A 15 4.07 -26.58 -2.76
N GLY A 16 3.76 -26.25 -4.00
CA GLY A 16 2.61 -26.81 -4.70
C GLY A 16 1.26 -26.34 -4.20
N ILE A 17 1.23 -25.22 -3.49
CA ILE A 17 -0.01 -24.62 -2.96
C ILE A 17 -0.59 -23.66 -4.00
N ARG A 18 -1.84 -23.89 -4.36
CA ARG A 18 -2.51 -23.09 -5.39
C ARG A 18 -3.12 -21.81 -4.82
N VAL A 19 -2.93 -20.71 -5.53
CA VAL A 19 -3.50 -19.40 -5.22
C VAL A 19 -4.41 -19.01 -6.39
N PRO A 20 -5.66 -18.68 -6.17
CA PRO A 20 -6.38 -18.48 -4.89
C PRO A 20 -7.10 -19.71 -4.34
N GLU A 21 -7.03 -20.87 -5.00
CA GLU A 21 -7.90 -22.02 -4.68
C GLU A 21 -7.70 -22.55 -3.27
N GLN A 22 -6.45 -22.70 -2.84
CA GLN A 22 -6.11 -23.20 -1.50
C GLN A 22 -5.79 -22.08 -0.52
N VAL A 23 -5.10 -21.02 -0.98
CA VAL A 23 -4.73 -19.87 -0.17
C VAL A 23 -4.97 -18.60 -0.97
N LYS A 24 -5.62 -17.65 -0.36
CA LYS A 24 -5.81 -16.29 -0.92
C LYS A 24 -4.76 -15.37 -0.34
N VAL A 25 -4.24 -14.47 -1.17
CA VAL A 25 -3.18 -13.54 -0.77
C VAL A 25 -3.61 -12.12 -1.09
N ILE A 26 -3.47 -11.22 -0.10
CA ILE A 26 -3.74 -9.79 -0.25
C ILE A 26 -2.49 -9.04 0.17
N SER A 27 -2.04 -8.13 -0.68
CA SER A 27 -0.93 -7.24 -0.36
C SER A 27 -1.45 -5.94 0.25
N MET A 28 -0.79 -5.49 1.30
CA MET A 28 -1.02 -4.14 1.83
C MET A 28 -0.14 -3.16 1.06
N THR A 29 -0.66 -1.97 0.83
CA THR A 29 0.08 -0.90 0.12
C THR A 29 0.58 -1.32 -1.26
N GLY A 30 -0.30 -1.91 -2.05
CA GLY A 30 0.05 -2.40 -3.38
C GLY A 30 0.38 -1.28 -4.38
N HIS A 31 1.14 -1.63 -5.38
CA HIS A 31 1.50 -0.79 -6.52
C HIS A 31 1.10 -1.48 -7.83
N ALA A 32 1.27 -0.77 -8.93
CA ALA A 32 1.01 -1.30 -10.26
C ALA A 32 1.80 -2.58 -10.58
N ILE A 33 2.92 -2.82 -9.91
CA ILE A 33 3.71 -4.03 -10.10
C ILE A 33 2.90 -5.30 -9.79
N GLY A 34 1.89 -5.19 -8.91
CA GLY A 34 1.01 -6.32 -8.61
C GLY A 34 0.28 -6.86 -9.84
N GLU A 35 0.04 -6.02 -10.85
CA GLU A 35 -0.59 -6.41 -12.12
C GLU A 35 0.34 -7.23 -13.00
N MET A 36 1.66 -7.08 -12.82
CA MET A 36 2.69 -7.67 -13.66
C MET A 36 3.15 -9.04 -13.17
N LEU A 37 2.66 -9.49 -12.03
CA LEU A 37 3.02 -10.78 -11.48
C LEU A 37 2.32 -11.91 -12.24
N GLU A 38 2.94 -13.10 -12.26
CA GLU A 38 2.36 -14.28 -12.89
C GLU A 38 0.95 -14.56 -12.38
N THR A 39 0.75 -14.46 -11.04
CA THR A 39 -0.56 -14.37 -10.44
C THR A 39 -0.76 -12.92 -10.00
N SER A 40 -1.68 -12.20 -10.63
CA SER A 40 -1.88 -10.80 -10.27
C SER A 40 -2.37 -10.68 -8.84
N MET A 41 -1.79 -9.72 -8.10
CA MET A 41 -1.97 -9.58 -6.67
C MET A 41 -3.10 -8.63 -6.31
N THR A 42 -4.09 -9.14 -5.57
CA THR A 42 -5.09 -8.30 -4.91
C THR A 42 -4.40 -7.44 -3.86
N SER A 43 -4.68 -6.16 -3.85
CA SER A 43 -4.01 -5.24 -2.94
C SER A 43 -4.93 -4.16 -2.39
N MET A 44 -4.62 -3.73 -1.17
CA MET A 44 -5.16 -2.50 -0.62
C MET A 44 -4.26 -1.36 -1.09
N GLU A 45 -4.79 -0.51 -1.95
CA GLU A 45 -4.05 0.60 -2.49
C GLU A 45 -4.31 1.87 -1.69
N MET A 46 -3.24 2.54 -1.28
CA MET A 46 -3.34 3.83 -0.61
C MET A 46 -2.97 4.95 -1.57
N PRO A 47 -3.56 6.16 -1.41
CA PRO A 47 -3.25 7.29 -2.26
C PRO A 47 -1.91 7.92 -1.87
N ALA A 48 -0.81 7.23 -2.15
CA ALA A 48 0.53 7.61 -1.68
C ALA A 48 0.95 9.00 -2.18
N PHE A 49 0.63 9.34 -3.44
CA PHE A 49 0.96 10.65 -3.98
C PHE A 49 0.27 11.78 -3.21
N GLU A 50 -1.03 11.65 -3.01
CA GLU A 50 -1.84 12.66 -2.28
C GLU A 50 -1.40 12.77 -0.82
N MET A 51 -1.04 11.65 -0.21
CA MET A 51 -0.52 11.64 1.16
C MET A 51 0.81 12.40 1.25
N GLY A 52 1.72 12.16 0.30
CA GLY A 52 3.01 12.86 0.24
C GLY A 52 2.84 14.35 -0.02
N GLU A 53 1.94 14.71 -0.95
CA GLU A 53 1.63 16.12 -1.24
C GLU A 53 1.10 16.84 -0.01
N LYS A 54 0.15 16.23 0.70
CA LYS A 54 -0.41 16.82 1.92
C LYS A 54 0.65 16.96 3.01
N ALA A 55 1.49 15.97 3.19
CA ALA A 55 2.59 16.04 4.16
C ALA A 55 3.55 17.17 3.84
N ALA A 56 3.91 17.36 2.59
CA ALA A 56 4.78 18.44 2.14
C ALA A 56 4.14 19.81 2.37
N GLN A 57 2.85 19.95 2.05
CA GLN A 57 2.11 21.20 2.28
C GLN A 57 2.10 21.59 3.76
N LEU A 58 1.82 20.64 4.65
CA LEU A 58 1.81 20.88 6.09
C LEU A 58 3.19 21.28 6.60
N THR A 59 4.24 20.64 6.09
CA THR A 59 5.62 20.96 6.47
C THR A 59 5.99 22.38 6.03
N ILE A 60 5.67 22.76 4.81
CA ILE A 60 5.95 24.08 4.26
C ILE A 60 5.20 25.16 5.08
N MET A 61 3.93 24.91 5.40
CA MET A 61 3.15 25.84 6.21
C MET A 61 3.79 26.07 7.59
N GLU A 62 4.31 25.01 8.22
CA GLU A 62 4.97 25.12 9.51
C GLU A 62 6.30 25.88 9.40
N ILE A 63 7.04 25.72 8.30
CA ILE A 63 8.28 26.44 8.06
C ILE A 63 8.02 27.93 7.85
N GLU A 64 6.99 28.28 7.08
CA GLU A 64 6.65 29.67 6.75
C GLU A 64 5.98 30.40 7.91
N ASN A 65 5.21 29.70 8.74
CA ASN A 65 4.49 30.25 9.88
C ASN A 65 4.75 29.38 11.12
N PRO A 66 5.98 29.46 11.71
CA PRO A 66 6.31 28.64 12.87
C PRO A 66 5.36 28.92 14.03
N SER A 67 4.83 27.86 14.65
CA SER A 67 4.05 27.99 15.87
C SER A 67 4.95 28.34 17.04
N GLU A 68 4.52 29.28 17.91
CA GLU A 68 5.23 29.57 19.15
C GLU A 68 5.11 28.42 20.15
N LYS A 69 4.12 27.56 19.96
CA LYS A 69 3.89 26.36 20.77
C LYS A 69 4.24 25.13 19.96
N ALA A 70 4.56 24.02 20.65
CA ALA A 70 4.71 22.74 20.00
C ALA A 70 3.45 22.45 19.16
N PRO A 71 3.61 22.05 17.88
CA PRO A 71 2.44 21.80 17.03
C PRO A 71 1.59 20.68 17.59
N THR A 72 0.27 20.88 17.57
CA THR A 72 -0.68 19.81 17.92
C THR A 72 -0.61 18.75 16.84
N PRO A 73 -0.42 17.46 17.20
CA PRO A 73 -0.42 16.40 16.21
C PRO A 73 -1.71 16.39 15.40
N GLN A 74 -1.59 16.30 14.07
CA GLN A 74 -2.73 16.19 13.18
C GLN A 74 -2.81 14.79 12.61
N TYR A 75 -4.01 14.24 12.62
CA TYR A 75 -4.27 12.90 12.06
C TYR A 75 -5.17 13.07 10.85
N ILE A 76 -4.59 12.91 9.68
CA ILE A 76 -5.32 13.01 8.42
C ILE A 76 -5.43 11.61 7.83
N GLN A 77 -6.67 11.16 7.64
CA GLN A 77 -6.96 9.85 7.08
C GLN A 77 -7.27 9.98 5.60
N PHE A 78 -6.72 9.07 4.81
CA PHE A 78 -7.01 8.94 3.39
C PHE A 78 -7.71 7.61 3.15
N PRO A 79 -8.68 7.55 2.22
CA PRO A 79 -9.36 6.31 1.91
C PRO A 79 -8.42 5.34 1.19
N TYR A 80 -8.49 4.06 1.57
CA TYR A 80 -7.80 2.98 0.88
C TYR A 80 -8.78 2.33 -0.09
N THR A 81 -8.26 1.84 -1.21
CA THR A 81 -9.05 1.15 -2.22
C THR A 81 -8.59 -0.29 -2.33
N LEU A 82 -9.52 -1.24 -2.21
CA LEU A 82 -9.25 -2.64 -2.45
C LEU A 82 -9.35 -2.90 -3.96
N THR A 83 -8.25 -3.32 -4.56
CA THR A 83 -8.22 -3.72 -5.97
C THR A 83 -8.11 -5.23 -6.03
N GLU A 84 -9.21 -5.89 -6.37
CA GLU A 84 -9.25 -7.35 -6.50
C GLU A 84 -8.60 -7.80 -7.79
N ARG A 85 -7.75 -8.82 -7.69
CA ARG A 85 -7.08 -9.45 -8.82
C ARG A 85 -7.11 -10.96 -8.64
N GLU A 86 -6.23 -11.69 -9.33
CA GLU A 86 -6.28 -13.16 -9.36
C GLU A 86 -5.95 -13.84 -8.04
N SER A 87 -5.23 -13.19 -7.12
CA SER A 87 -4.77 -13.82 -5.87
C SER A 87 -5.87 -14.00 -4.82
N THR A 88 -7.07 -13.52 -5.09
CA THR A 88 -8.26 -13.73 -4.22
C THR A 88 -9.54 -14.20 -5.00
#